data_4c044e2ec8737d66c5298798e5ab1539
#
_entry.id   4c044e2ec8737d66c5298798e5ab1539
#
_cell.length_a   1.000
_cell.length_b   1.000
_cell.length_c   1.000
_cell.angle_alpha   90.00
_cell.angle_beta   90.00
_cell.angle_gamma   90.00
#
_symmetry.space_group_name_H-M   'P 1'
#
loop_
_entity.id
_entity.type
_entity.pdbx_description
1 polymer ?
#
loop_
_entity_poly.entity_id
_entity_poly.type
_entity_poly.pdbx_seq_one_letter_code
_entity_poly.pdbx_strand_id
1 'polypeptide(L)'
;MAFSNLCNSIFEKSVVDYHVTDSVDAPMNNPYELKTIEYYLYLKNWIDAVQWHFEDIIRDPQIEPNAALTLKRRIDKSNQDRTDLVELIDSYFLDKYKDVKPMAEATINTESPAWAIDRLSILALKIYHMQKEVERTDTTPEHHAQCKAKLDILLEQKKDLSSAIDQLLADIESGKKYMKVYKQMKMYNCLLYTSPSP
;
A
#
# COMPACT_ATOMS: atom_id res chain seq x y z
N MET A 1 16.63 -10.60 -10.36
CA MET A 1 15.88 -10.70 -9.08
C MET A 1 14.43 -10.36 -9.40
N ALA A 2 13.45 -11.14 -8.90
CA ALA A 2 12.03 -10.86 -9.11
C ALA A 2 11.67 -9.49 -8.49
N PHE A 3 10.78 -8.74 -9.14
CA PHE A 3 10.42 -7.40 -8.67
C PHE A 3 9.66 -7.45 -7.33
N SER A 4 8.85 -8.47 -7.12
CA SER A 4 8.16 -8.70 -5.85
C SER A 4 9.11 -8.86 -4.66
N ASN A 5 10.30 -9.45 -4.86
CA ASN A 5 11.32 -9.57 -3.82
C ASN A 5 11.88 -8.19 -3.42
N LEU A 6 12.07 -7.29 -4.38
CA LEU A 6 12.45 -5.91 -4.10
C LEU A 6 11.37 -5.20 -3.27
N CYS A 7 10.10 -5.31 -3.70
CA CYS A 7 8.97 -4.74 -2.96
C CYS A 7 8.92 -5.26 -1.51
N ASN A 8 8.97 -6.57 -1.32
CA ASN A 8 8.90 -7.19 0.00
C ASN A 8 10.04 -6.70 0.91
N SER A 9 11.28 -6.68 0.40
CA SER A 9 12.44 -6.21 1.18
C SER A 9 12.30 -4.75 1.61
N ILE A 10 11.82 -3.88 0.72
CA ILE A 10 11.64 -2.44 1.00
C ILE A 10 10.48 -2.23 1.98
N PHE A 11 9.36 -2.95 1.83
CA PHE A 11 8.21 -2.83 2.72
C PHE A 11 8.53 -3.34 4.13
N GLU A 12 9.21 -4.48 4.25
CA GLU A 12 9.67 -4.99 5.54
C GLU A 12 10.58 -3.98 6.25
N LYS A 13 11.53 -3.39 5.51
CA LYS A 13 12.39 -2.33 6.05
C LYS A 13 11.60 -1.11 6.50
N SER A 14 10.69 -0.60 5.66
CA SER A 14 9.87 0.58 5.96
C SER A 14 9.00 0.38 7.20
N VAL A 15 8.35 -0.78 7.32
CA VAL A 15 7.54 -1.13 8.49
C VAL A 15 8.38 -1.14 9.76
N VAL A 16 9.56 -1.75 9.73
CA VAL A 16 10.46 -1.81 10.89
C VAL A 16 10.95 -0.40 11.26
N ASP A 17 11.39 0.38 10.28
CA ASP A 17 11.90 1.74 10.50
C ASP A 17 10.80 2.66 11.09
N TYR A 18 9.55 2.55 10.64
CA TYR A 18 8.42 3.29 11.17
C TYR A 18 8.19 2.99 12.67
N HIS A 19 8.17 1.70 13.03
CA HIS A 19 7.89 1.28 14.41
C HIS A 19 9.05 1.48 15.39
N VAL A 20 10.19 2.01 14.94
CA VAL A 20 11.23 2.50 15.86
C VAL A 20 10.71 3.70 16.66
N THR A 21 9.97 4.60 16.01
CA THR A 21 9.39 5.78 16.66
C THR A 21 7.91 5.57 17.00
N ASP A 22 7.22 4.76 16.21
CA ASP A 22 5.81 4.39 16.36
C ASP A 22 4.89 5.61 16.54
N SER A 23 5.05 6.61 15.68
CA SER A 23 4.33 7.88 15.79
C SER A 23 3.88 8.38 14.40
N VAL A 24 2.61 8.77 14.32
CA VAL A 24 2.02 9.37 13.11
C VAL A 24 2.63 10.73 12.74
N ASP A 25 3.38 11.34 13.64
CA ASP A 25 4.05 12.62 13.45
C ASP A 25 5.58 12.45 13.26
N ALA A 26 6.07 11.21 13.24
CA ALA A 26 7.49 10.94 13.02
C ALA A 26 7.93 11.38 11.63
N PRO A 27 9.05 12.11 11.50
CA PRO A 27 9.60 12.43 10.20
C PRO A 27 10.10 11.16 9.50
N MET A 28 9.72 10.98 8.23
CA MET A 28 10.22 9.88 7.43
C MET A 28 11.68 10.15 7.03
N ASN A 29 12.55 9.19 7.30
CA ASN A 29 13.91 9.19 6.79
C ASN A 29 14.06 8.10 5.73
N ASN A 30 13.74 8.44 4.46
CA ASN A 30 13.81 7.49 3.35
C ASN A 30 15.28 7.26 2.97
N PRO A 31 15.79 6.01 3.04
CA PRO A 31 17.21 5.72 2.76
C PRO A 31 17.53 5.65 1.26
N TYR A 32 16.53 5.72 0.38
CA TYR A 32 16.69 5.58 -1.06
C TYR A 32 16.77 6.93 -1.76
N GLU A 33 17.42 6.96 -2.91
CA GLU A 33 17.57 8.15 -3.72
C GLU A 33 16.20 8.63 -4.24
N LEU A 34 15.99 9.94 -4.17
CA LEU A 34 14.75 10.60 -4.60
C LEU A 34 14.39 10.26 -6.06
N LYS A 35 13.16 9.99 -6.34
CA LYS A 35 12.59 9.61 -7.65
C LYS A 35 12.98 8.23 -8.18
N THR A 36 13.66 7.40 -7.40
CA THR A 36 13.83 5.99 -7.75
C THR A 36 12.57 5.19 -7.41
N ILE A 37 12.43 4.01 -7.98
CA ILE A 37 11.31 3.13 -7.65
C ILE A 37 11.40 2.67 -6.19
N GLU A 38 12.60 2.45 -5.68
CA GLU A 38 12.86 2.09 -4.29
C GLU A 38 12.38 3.19 -3.34
N TYR A 39 12.63 4.46 -3.68
CA TYR A 39 12.13 5.60 -2.93
C TYR A 39 10.61 5.61 -2.86
N TYR A 40 9.93 5.39 -4.00
CA TYR A 40 8.47 5.39 -4.05
C TYR A 40 7.86 4.21 -3.29
N LEU A 41 8.47 3.02 -3.37
CA LEU A 41 8.01 1.86 -2.62
C LEU A 41 8.14 2.07 -1.10
N TYR A 42 9.27 2.61 -0.65
CA TYR A 42 9.48 2.91 0.77
C TYR A 42 8.48 3.97 1.27
N LEU A 43 8.33 5.08 0.52
CA LEU A 43 7.36 6.14 0.83
C LEU A 43 5.93 5.58 0.88
N LYS A 44 5.58 4.69 -0.07
CA LYS A 44 4.27 4.06 -0.15
C LYS A 44 3.94 3.31 1.13
N ASN A 45 4.84 2.46 1.58
CA ASN A 45 4.63 1.67 2.79
C ASN A 45 4.64 2.54 4.06
N TRP A 46 5.47 3.58 4.11
CA TRP A 46 5.46 4.55 5.21
C TRP A 46 4.09 5.26 5.33
N ILE A 47 3.54 5.74 4.22
CA ILE A 47 2.21 6.37 4.21
C ILE A 47 1.14 5.36 4.67
N ASP A 48 1.22 4.10 4.25
CA ASP A 48 0.29 3.06 4.67
C ASP A 48 0.39 2.79 6.18
N ALA A 49 1.60 2.79 6.76
CA ALA A 49 1.81 2.65 8.19
C ALA A 49 1.20 3.82 8.98
N VAL A 50 1.46 5.05 8.55
CA VAL A 50 0.85 6.25 9.15
C VAL A 50 -0.68 6.19 9.06
N GLN A 51 -1.21 5.80 7.89
CA GLN A 51 -2.66 5.66 7.67
C GLN A 51 -3.26 4.59 8.59
N TRP A 52 -2.59 3.46 8.77
CA TRP A 52 -3.02 2.40 9.68
C TRP A 52 -3.22 2.94 11.09
N HIS A 53 -2.25 3.66 11.62
CA HIS A 53 -2.33 4.23 12.97
C HIS A 53 -3.35 5.37 13.09
N PHE A 54 -3.55 6.18 12.04
CA PHE A 54 -4.67 7.13 12.02
C PHE A 54 -6.02 6.45 12.17
N GLU A 55 -6.20 5.32 11.46
CA GLU A 55 -7.43 4.54 11.52
C GLU A 55 -7.62 3.88 12.90
N ASP A 56 -6.55 3.53 13.60
CA ASP A 56 -6.65 3.04 14.97
C ASP A 56 -7.02 4.16 15.95
N ILE A 57 -6.40 5.33 15.84
CA ILE A 57 -6.69 6.48 16.70
C ILE A 57 -8.15 6.96 16.52
N ILE A 58 -8.67 7.03 15.29
CA ILE A 58 -10.05 7.53 15.03
C ILE A 58 -11.12 6.58 15.58
N ARG A 59 -10.79 5.30 15.83
CA ARG A 59 -11.71 4.31 16.41
C ARG A 59 -11.86 4.41 17.91
N ASP A 60 -11.07 5.24 18.58
CA ASP A 60 -11.24 5.46 20.02
C ASP A 60 -12.63 6.06 20.29
N PRO A 61 -13.53 5.36 21.01
CA PRO A 61 -14.88 5.86 21.29
C PRO A 61 -14.90 7.08 22.21
N GLN A 62 -13.78 7.40 22.85
CA GLN A 62 -13.63 8.55 23.73
C GLN A 62 -12.87 9.72 23.07
N ILE A 63 -12.58 9.64 21.76
CA ILE A 63 -11.88 10.71 21.06
C ILE A 63 -12.68 12.01 21.14
N GLU A 64 -11.99 13.12 21.42
CA GLU A 64 -12.60 14.45 21.46
C GLU A 64 -13.07 14.85 20.06
N PRO A 65 -14.31 15.40 19.87
CA PRO A 65 -14.89 15.66 18.55
C PRO A 65 -14.03 16.54 17.63
N ASN A 66 -13.38 17.60 18.14
CA ASN A 66 -12.51 18.44 17.32
C ASN A 66 -11.21 17.74 16.92
N ALA A 67 -10.67 16.87 17.81
CA ALA A 67 -9.54 16.03 17.49
C ALA A 67 -9.91 14.99 16.40
N ALA A 68 -11.07 14.37 16.52
CA ALA A 68 -11.60 13.45 15.50
C ALA A 68 -11.75 14.12 14.13
N LEU A 69 -12.30 15.35 14.07
CA LEU A 69 -12.43 16.10 12.83
C LEU A 69 -11.06 16.44 12.21
N THR A 70 -10.11 16.85 13.05
CA THR A 70 -8.73 17.13 12.61
C THR A 70 -8.07 15.88 12.06
N LEU A 71 -8.21 14.78 12.77
CA LEU A 71 -7.68 13.47 12.35
C LEU A 71 -8.33 12.98 11.05
N LYS A 72 -9.65 13.15 10.90
CA LYS A 72 -10.35 12.79 9.64
C LYS A 72 -9.77 13.54 8.44
N ARG A 73 -9.45 14.83 8.58
CA ARG A 73 -8.80 15.62 7.51
C ARG A 73 -7.40 15.09 7.17
N ARG A 74 -6.64 14.64 8.18
CA ARG A 74 -5.34 13.98 7.96
C ARG A 74 -5.49 12.66 7.22
N ILE A 75 -6.49 11.85 7.58
CA ILE A 75 -6.85 10.61 6.89
C ILE A 75 -7.18 10.89 5.41
N ASP A 76 -8.01 11.88 5.14
CA ASP A 76 -8.40 12.23 3.76
C ASP A 76 -7.19 12.67 2.93
N LYS A 77 -6.30 13.49 3.53
CA LYS A 77 -5.06 13.88 2.88
C LYS A 77 -4.14 12.69 2.63
N SER A 78 -3.95 11.82 3.61
CA SER A 78 -3.12 10.61 3.50
C SER A 78 -3.64 9.69 2.39
N ASN A 79 -4.96 9.50 2.28
CA ASN A 79 -5.57 8.75 1.19
C ASN A 79 -5.33 9.39 -0.18
N GLN A 80 -5.28 10.73 -0.27
CA GLN A 80 -4.91 11.42 -1.51
C GLN A 80 -3.43 11.15 -1.86
N ASP A 81 -2.54 11.40 -0.90
CA ASP A 81 -1.09 11.19 -1.09
C ASP A 81 -0.76 9.74 -1.50
N ARG A 82 -1.46 8.77 -0.91
CA ARG A 82 -1.37 7.35 -1.26
C ARG A 82 -1.79 7.09 -2.71
N THR A 83 -2.89 7.68 -3.15
CA THR A 83 -3.38 7.53 -4.53
C THR A 83 -2.43 8.17 -5.54
N ASP A 84 -1.97 9.38 -5.25
CA ASP A 84 -1.02 10.11 -6.11
C ASP A 84 0.28 9.30 -6.27
N LEU A 85 0.72 8.63 -5.21
CA LEU A 85 1.90 7.77 -5.24
C LEU A 85 1.69 6.48 -6.06
N VAL A 86 0.50 5.88 -6.01
CA VAL A 86 0.14 4.76 -6.90
C VAL A 86 0.23 5.20 -8.36
N GLU A 87 -0.25 6.40 -8.72
CA GLU A 87 -0.14 6.94 -10.07
C GLU A 87 1.32 7.19 -10.48
N LEU A 88 2.21 7.59 -9.55
CA LEU A 88 3.64 7.73 -9.82
C LEU A 88 4.32 6.37 -10.09
N ILE A 89 3.96 5.35 -9.31
CA ILE A 89 4.47 3.98 -9.51
C ILE A 89 3.98 3.42 -10.86
N ASP A 90 2.72 3.67 -11.23
CA ASP A 90 2.21 3.29 -12.56
C ASP A 90 2.93 4.03 -13.69
N SER A 91 3.27 5.32 -13.49
CA SER A 91 4.05 6.08 -14.46
C SER A 91 5.45 5.49 -14.67
N TYR A 92 6.08 4.97 -13.62
CA TYR A 92 7.34 4.23 -13.73
C TYR A 92 7.20 3.00 -14.62
N PHE A 93 6.15 2.20 -14.46
CA PHE A 93 5.94 1.02 -15.30
C PHE A 93 5.57 1.37 -16.74
N LEU A 94 4.79 2.44 -16.95
CA LEU A 94 4.49 2.94 -18.30
C LEU A 94 5.77 3.34 -19.03
N ASP A 95 6.68 4.05 -18.37
CA ASP A 95 7.96 4.42 -18.98
C ASP A 95 8.87 3.20 -19.19
N LYS A 96 8.92 2.28 -18.24
CA LYS A 96 9.71 1.05 -18.34
C LYS A 96 9.30 0.18 -19.52
N TYR A 97 8.01 0.09 -19.82
CA TYR A 97 7.47 -0.79 -20.86
C TYR A 97 6.96 -0.04 -22.11
N LYS A 98 7.31 1.25 -22.27
CA LYS A 98 6.82 2.10 -23.38
C LYS A 98 7.13 1.57 -24.77
N ASP A 99 8.22 0.83 -24.94
CA ASP A 99 8.67 0.28 -26.21
C ASP A 99 8.14 -1.14 -26.49
N VAL A 100 7.43 -1.74 -25.53
CA VAL A 100 6.82 -3.06 -25.69
C VAL A 100 5.60 -2.96 -26.59
N LYS A 101 5.61 -3.71 -27.71
CA LYS A 101 4.46 -3.82 -28.60
C LYS A 101 3.56 -4.96 -28.16
N PRO A 102 2.29 -4.68 -27.81
CA PRO A 102 1.35 -5.74 -27.46
C PRO A 102 1.16 -6.73 -28.61
N MET A 103 1.04 -8.00 -28.28
CA MET A 103 0.64 -9.04 -29.25
C MET A 103 -0.80 -8.82 -29.72
N ALA A 104 -1.18 -9.40 -30.86
CA ALA A 104 -2.54 -9.23 -31.42
C ALA A 104 -3.63 -9.73 -30.46
N GLU A 105 -3.33 -10.79 -29.69
CA GLU A 105 -4.20 -11.39 -28.67
C GLU A 105 -3.95 -10.86 -27.25
N ALA A 106 -3.17 -9.79 -27.09
CA ALA A 106 -2.86 -9.24 -25.77
C ALA A 106 -4.11 -8.86 -25.01
N THR A 107 -4.12 -9.17 -23.72
CA THR A 107 -5.25 -8.89 -22.82
C THR A 107 -4.93 -7.78 -21.83
N ILE A 108 -5.96 -7.13 -21.33
CA ILE A 108 -5.86 -6.17 -20.21
C ILE A 108 -6.05 -6.90 -18.88
N ASN A 109 -5.41 -6.41 -17.82
CA ASN A 109 -5.65 -6.88 -16.46
C ASN A 109 -6.69 -6.00 -15.74
N THR A 110 -7.31 -6.52 -14.68
CA THR A 110 -8.31 -5.78 -13.89
C THR A 110 -7.71 -4.62 -13.11
N GLU A 111 -6.43 -4.73 -12.73
CA GLU A 111 -5.68 -3.70 -12.01
C GLU A 111 -4.30 -3.51 -12.63
N SER A 112 -3.72 -2.34 -12.42
CA SER A 112 -2.36 -2.05 -12.85
C SER A 112 -1.33 -2.69 -11.89
N PRO A 113 -0.05 -2.80 -12.30
CA PRO A 113 1.01 -3.23 -11.40
C PRO A 113 1.10 -2.43 -10.10
N ALA A 114 0.89 -1.11 -10.14
CA ALA A 114 0.97 -0.28 -8.95
C ALA A 114 -0.16 -0.58 -7.94
N TRP A 115 -1.37 -0.88 -8.40
CA TRP A 115 -2.46 -1.31 -7.51
C TRP A 115 -2.20 -2.68 -6.88
N ALA A 116 -1.61 -3.61 -7.61
CA ALA A 116 -1.19 -4.89 -7.05
C ALA A 116 -0.09 -4.72 -5.98
N ILE A 117 0.86 -3.80 -6.24
CA ILE A 117 1.92 -3.43 -5.29
C ILE A 117 1.35 -2.71 -4.06
N ASP A 118 0.34 -1.84 -4.22
CA ASP A 118 -0.40 -1.21 -3.12
C ASP A 118 -0.97 -2.26 -2.17
N ARG A 119 -1.59 -3.30 -2.70
CA ARG A 119 -2.10 -4.42 -1.90
C ARG A 119 -0.99 -5.18 -1.17
N LEU A 120 0.16 -5.38 -1.82
CA LEU A 120 1.31 -6.04 -1.20
C LEU A 120 1.90 -5.21 -0.05
N SER A 121 1.93 -3.88 -0.18
CA SER A 121 2.36 -2.96 0.87
C SER A 121 1.47 -3.05 2.11
N ILE A 122 0.15 -3.03 1.93
CA ILE A 122 -0.80 -3.19 3.04
C ILE A 122 -0.70 -4.59 3.67
N LEU A 123 -0.44 -5.62 2.86
CA LEU A 123 -0.25 -6.98 3.35
C LEU A 123 1.00 -7.10 4.23
N ALA A 124 2.08 -6.39 3.91
CA ALA A 124 3.28 -6.34 4.75
C ALA A 124 2.99 -5.79 6.16
N LEU A 125 2.18 -4.73 6.26
CA LEU A 125 1.71 -4.21 7.55
C LEU A 125 0.86 -5.22 8.32
N LYS A 126 -0.09 -5.87 7.66
CA LYS A 126 -0.92 -6.91 8.28
C LYS A 126 -0.08 -8.05 8.85
N ILE A 127 0.94 -8.49 8.11
CA ILE A 127 1.85 -9.54 8.55
C ILE A 127 2.63 -9.07 9.78
N TYR A 128 3.19 -7.88 9.74
CA TYR A 128 3.95 -7.32 10.86
C TYR A 128 3.11 -7.27 12.15
N HIS A 129 1.93 -6.65 12.11
CA HIS A 129 1.06 -6.56 13.29
C HIS A 129 0.56 -7.93 13.76
N MET A 130 0.21 -8.84 12.83
CA MET A 130 -0.20 -10.19 13.22
C MET A 130 0.95 -10.99 13.82
N GLN A 131 2.17 -10.80 13.37
CA GLN A 131 3.35 -11.42 13.95
C GLN A 131 3.60 -10.91 15.37
N LYS A 132 3.43 -9.60 15.60
CA LYS A 132 3.49 -9.02 16.95
C LYS A 132 2.44 -9.61 17.88
N GLU A 133 1.20 -9.84 17.41
CA GLU A 133 0.17 -10.51 18.20
C GLU A 133 0.52 -11.98 18.51
N VAL A 134 1.16 -12.70 17.60
CA VAL A 134 1.67 -14.06 17.85
C VAL A 134 2.84 -14.08 18.84
N GLU A 135 3.67 -13.04 18.86
CA GLU A 135 4.81 -12.92 19.79
C GLU A 135 4.40 -12.51 21.22
N ARG A 136 3.15 -12.09 21.43
CA ARG A 136 2.66 -11.69 22.76
C ARG A 136 2.61 -12.87 23.72
N THR A 137 3.06 -12.62 24.96
CA THR A 137 3.09 -13.62 26.04
C THR A 137 1.99 -13.44 27.08
N ASP A 138 1.22 -12.33 26.98
CA ASP A 138 0.16 -11.94 27.90
C ASP A 138 -1.25 -12.27 27.38
N THR A 139 -1.37 -13.25 26.49
CA THR A 139 -2.62 -13.69 25.86
C THR A 139 -2.97 -15.13 26.21
N THR A 140 -4.25 -15.53 25.90
CA THR A 140 -4.67 -16.92 26.08
C THR A 140 -4.13 -17.83 24.99
N PRO A 141 -3.94 -19.15 25.27
CA PRO A 141 -3.54 -20.13 24.23
C PRO A 141 -4.48 -20.14 23.02
N GLU A 142 -5.78 -19.93 23.23
CA GLU A 142 -6.79 -19.89 22.16
C GLU A 142 -6.57 -18.67 21.24
N HIS A 143 -6.31 -17.49 21.84
CA HIS A 143 -5.99 -16.28 21.08
C HIS A 143 -4.71 -16.46 20.27
N HIS A 144 -3.66 -16.98 20.89
CA HIS A 144 -2.39 -17.27 20.21
C HIS A 144 -2.60 -18.21 19.00
N ALA A 145 -3.35 -19.32 19.19
CA ALA A 145 -3.65 -20.25 18.10
C ALA A 145 -4.41 -19.58 16.95
N GLN A 146 -5.40 -18.73 17.25
CA GLN A 146 -6.16 -17.97 16.24
C GLN A 146 -5.26 -16.97 15.49
N CYS A 147 -4.40 -16.24 16.19
CA CYS A 147 -3.46 -15.31 15.56
C CYS A 147 -2.44 -16.05 14.68
N LYS A 148 -1.93 -17.19 15.14
CA LYS A 148 -1.03 -18.03 14.36
C LYS A 148 -1.69 -18.52 13.06
N ALA A 149 -2.92 -19.02 13.12
CA ALA A 149 -3.67 -19.45 11.94
C ALA A 149 -3.89 -18.30 10.93
N LYS A 150 -4.21 -17.08 11.43
CA LYS A 150 -4.33 -15.89 10.57
C LYS A 150 -3.00 -15.50 9.95
N LEU A 151 -1.91 -15.55 10.70
CA LEU A 151 -0.57 -15.27 10.19
C LEU A 151 -0.18 -16.23 9.06
N ASP A 152 -0.45 -17.52 9.20
CA ASP A 152 -0.16 -18.52 8.18
C ASP A 152 -0.91 -18.22 6.87
N ILE A 153 -2.19 -17.80 6.96
CA ILE A 153 -2.97 -17.36 5.79
C ILE A 153 -2.36 -16.10 5.16
N LEU A 154 -1.94 -15.10 5.95
CA LEU A 154 -1.33 -13.88 5.43
C LEU A 154 0.00 -14.16 4.73
N LEU A 155 0.79 -15.11 5.23
CA LEU A 155 2.05 -15.53 4.60
C LEU A 155 1.80 -16.24 3.26
N GLU A 156 0.75 -17.08 3.17
CA GLU A 156 0.34 -17.69 1.89
C GLU A 156 -0.13 -16.61 0.91
N GLN A 157 -0.97 -15.65 1.35
CA GLN A 157 -1.38 -14.51 0.51
C GLN A 157 -0.18 -13.70 -0.01
N LYS A 158 0.85 -13.49 0.82
CA LYS A 158 2.08 -12.80 0.41
C LYS A 158 2.77 -13.54 -0.73
N LYS A 159 2.89 -14.85 -0.63
CA LYS A 159 3.49 -15.70 -1.65
C LYS A 159 2.70 -15.64 -2.97
N ASP A 160 1.37 -15.80 -2.89
CA ASP A 160 0.50 -15.79 -4.06
C ASP A 160 0.50 -14.43 -4.75
N LEU A 161 0.34 -13.34 -3.99
CA LEU A 161 0.34 -11.99 -4.54
C LEU A 161 1.71 -11.62 -5.14
N SER A 162 2.80 -12.00 -4.49
CA SER A 162 4.16 -11.79 -5.04
C SER A 162 4.33 -12.51 -6.36
N SER A 163 3.91 -13.77 -6.45
CA SER A 163 3.97 -14.56 -7.68
C SER A 163 3.10 -13.95 -8.79
N ALA A 164 1.89 -13.49 -8.45
CA ALA A 164 0.97 -12.87 -9.41
C ALA A 164 1.52 -11.54 -9.95
N ILE A 165 2.17 -10.73 -9.11
CA ILE A 165 2.83 -9.48 -9.53
C ILE A 165 3.96 -9.79 -10.53
N ASP A 166 4.82 -10.75 -10.22
CA ASP A 166 5.93 -11.11 -11.11
C ASP A 166 5.42 -11.68 -12.44
N GLN A 167 4.36 -12.50 -12.44
CA GLN A 167 3.70 -12.99 -13.65
C GLN A 167 3.11 -11.84 -14.48
N LEU A 168 2.40 -10.90 -13.83
CA LEU A 168 1.83 -9.74 -14.51
C LEU A 168 2.92 -8.92 -15.20
N LEU A 169 4.03 -8.63 -14.53
CA LEU A 169 5.13 -7.88 -15.10
C LEU A 169 5.80 -8.62 -16.26
N ALA A 170 6.00 -9.93 -16.15
CA ALA A 170 6.52 -10.77 -17.23
C ALA A 170 5.58 -10.81 -18.45
N ASP A 171 4.27 -10.89 -18.22
CA ASP A 171 3.27 -10.85 -19.29
C ASP A 171 3.22 -9.49 -20.00
N ILE A 172 3.40 -8.38 -19.27
CA ILE A 172 3.51 -7.04 -19.86
C ILE A 172 4.81 -6.94 -20.66
N GLU A 173 5.95 -7.35 -20.10
CA GLU A 173 7.25 -7.29 -20.76
C GLU A 173 7.30 -8.12 -22.05
N SER A 174 6.60 -9.27 -22.07
CA SER A 174 6.48 -10.12 -23.27
C SER A 174 5.39 -9.69 -24.26
N GLY A 175 4.62 -8.64 -23.96
CA GLY A 175 3.52 -8.16 -24.80
C GLY A 175 2.26 -9.01 -24.76
N LYS A 176 2.15 -10.02 -23.88
CA LYS A 176 0.92 -10.81 -23.68
C LYS A 176 -0.18 -10.02 -22.98
N LYS A 177 0.22 -9.05 -22.16
CA LYS A 177 -0.68 -8.08 -21.54
C LYS A 177 -0.23 -6.67 -21.88
N TYR A 178 -1.20 -5.74 -21.91
CA TYR A 178 -0.90 -4.32 -22.04
C TYR A 178 -1.41 -3.54 -20.83
N MET A 179 -0.69 -2.48 -20.48
CA MET A 179 -1.09 -1.57 -19.42
C MET A 179 -2.00 -0.47 -19.95
N LYS A 180 -3.05 -0.21 -19.17
CA LYS A 180 -3.92 0.95 -19.37
C LYS A 180 -4.15 1.59 -18.02
N VAL A 181 -3.64 2.79 -17.84
CA VAL A 181 -3.70 3.50 -16.56
C VAL A 181 -4.69 4.64 -16.68
N TYR A 182 -5.58 4.72 -15.71
CA TYR A 182 -6.56 5.81 -15.59
C TYR A 182 -6.30 6.57 -14.31
N LYS A 183 -6.27 7.90 -14.40
CA LYS A 183 -6.26 8.74 -13.21
C LYS A 183 -7.56 8.59 -12.45
N GLN A 184 -7.49 8.65 -11.13
CA GLN A 184 -8.70 8.65 -10.32
C GLN A 184 -9.48 9.96 -10.51
N MET A 185 -10.73 9.84 -10.94
CA MET A 185 -11.66 10.97 -11.08
C MET A 185 -12.46 11.13 -9.78
N LYS A 186 -11.82 11.67 -8.74
CA LYS A 186 -12.47 11.83 -7.41
C LYS A 186 -13.55 12.91 -7.48
N MET A 187 -14.81 12.51 -7.34
CA MET A 187 -15.97 13.41 -7.48
C MET A 187 -16.11 14.40 -6.31
N TYR A 188 -15.63 14.05 -5.12
CA TYR A 188 -15.72 14.93 -3.94
C TYR A 188 -14.78 16.16 -3.99
N ASN A 189 -13.87 16.21 -4.95
CA ASN A 189 -13.08 17.40 -5.26
C ASN A 189 -13.78 18.31 -6.31
N CYS A 190 -14.99 17.97 -6.75
CA CYS A 190 -15.76 18.77 -7.66
C CYS A 190 -16.34 20.01 -6.96
N LEU A 191 -16.18 21.18 -7.55
CA LEU A 191 -16.65 22.48 -7.01
C LEU A 191 -18.15 22.53 -6.67
N LEU A 192 -18.95 21.59 -7.19
CA LEU A 192 -20.39 21.48 -6.89
C LEU A 192 -20.70 21.20 -5.41
N TYR A 193 -19.75 20.67 -4.63
CA TYR A 193 -19.93 20.46 -3.19
C TYR A 193 -19.79 21.74 -2.34
N THR A 194 -19.34 22.84 -2.94
CA THR A 194 -19.22 24.14 -2.27
C THR A 194 -20.45 25.03 -2.46
N SER A 195 -21.40 24.63 -3.31
CA SER A 195 -22.66 25.33 -3.45
C SER A 195 -23.64 24.84 -2.38
N PRO A 196 -24.23 25.74 -1.55
CA PRO A 196 -25.29 25.33 -0.66
C PRO A 196 -26.42 24.73 -1.49
N SER A 197 -26.94 23.58 -1.07
CA SER A 197 -28.14 23.00 -1.67
C SER A 197 -29.29 24.03 -1.60
N PRO A 198 -30.05 24.18 -2.68
CA PRO A 198 -31.20 25.10 -2.68
C PRO A 198 -32.26 24.71 -1.65
#